data_135d95db6ab6fc12f3469c8153a86aa5
#
_entry.id   135d95db6ab6fc12f3469c8153a86aa5
#
_cell.length_a   1.000
_cell.length_b   1.000
_cell.length_c   1.000
_cell.angle_alpha   90.00
_cell.angle_beta   90.00
_cell.angle_gamma   90.00
#
_symmetry.space_group_name_H-M   'P 1'
#
loop_
_entity.id
_entity.type
_entity.pdbx_description
1 polymer ?
#
loop_
_entity_poly.entity_id
_entity_poly.type
_entity_poly.pdbx_seq_one_letter_code
_entity_poly.pdbx_strand_id
1 'polypeptide(L)'
;MKKRTLAILGSAIGLMALGSYTTAMAAGKEPIQPIAAAKVQNPAMVELGKKLFFDPRLSKSGFISCNSCHNLSMGGSDNLKSSIGHNWSQGPINSPTVLNSTLNVAQFWDGRAKDLQAQAAGPIANPGEMAFTHDLAIGMLQSIPGYVAEFKQVFKSDNVDMDKVTKAIAAFEDTLVTPNSRFDKWLKGDKKAITANEQAGYKLFKETGCVACHNGPAVGGNSFQKMGVVEPYKANSPAEGRVAVTGKDADRFNFKVPTLRNVEMTYPYFHDGAADTLPEAVDTMARVQLGKKFTREENAKIVAFLKTLTGDQPSFKMPILPPSSDSTPRPTPFDKK
;
A
#
# COMPACT_ATOMS: atom_id res chain seq x y z
N MET A 1 0.08 -39.75 90.28
CA MET A 1 -0.86 -40.56 89.50
C MET A 1 -1.42 -39.71 88.38
N LYS A 2 -0.94 -39.89 87.16
CA LYS A 2 -1.28 -39.03 85.97
C LYS A 2 -2.28 -39.81 85.08
N LYS A 3 -3.47 -39.27 84.90
CA LYS A 3 -4.47 -39.78 84.00
C LYS A 3 -4.09 -39.38 82.56
N ARG A 4 -3.99 -40.33 81.62
CA ARG A 4 -3.82 -40.09 80.19
C ARG A 4 -5.19 -40.13 79.54
N THR A 5 -5.58 -39.05 78.90
CA THR A 5 -6.78 -38.94 78.12
C THR A 5 -6.43 -39.30 76.67
N LEU A 6 -7.16 -40.22 76.07
CA LEU A 6 -7.05 -40.72 74.73
C LEU A 6 -7.88 -39.80 73.82
N ALA A 7 -7.24 -39.14 72.83
CA ALA A 7 -7.93 -38.38 71.82
C ALA A 7 -8.16 -39.21 70.56
N ILE A 8 -9.44 -39.32 70.16
CA ILE A 8 -9.87 -40.00 68.94
C ILE A 8 -9.72 -39.01 67.76
N LEU A 9 -8.86 -39.31 66.79
CA LEU A 9 -8.78 -38.57 65.52
C LEU A 9 -9.88 -39.05 64.59
N GLY A 10 -10.82 -38.13 64.25
CA GLY A 10 -11.80 -38.33 63.20
C GLY A 10 -11.20 -37.94 61.87
N SER A 11 -11.11 -38.87 60.93
CA SER A 11 -10.64 -38.58 59.52
C SER A 11 -11.80 -37.98 58.76
N ALA A 12 -11.67 -36.70 58.40
CA ALA A 12 -12.53 -36.03 57.40
C ALA A 12 -11.99 -36.28 55.98
N ILE A 13 -12.75 -37.06 55.21
CA ILE A 13 -12.51 -37.25 53.78
C ILE A 13 -12.95 -35.96 53.02
N GLY A 14 -12.02 -35.16 52.67
CA GLY A 14 -12.28 -33.98 51.81
C GLY A 14 -12.45 -34.40 50.36
N LEU A 15 -13.66 -34.25 49.80
CA LEU A 15 -13.91 -34.32 48.36
C LEU A 15 -13.18 -33.14 47.68
N MET A 16 -12.09 -33.43 46.97
CA MET A 16 -11.49 -32.46 46.04
C MET A 16 -12.39 -32.35 44.81
N ALA A 17 -13.12 -31.26 44.68
CA ALA A 17 -13.75 -30.84 43.44
C ALA A 17 -12.64 -30.45 42.43
N LEU A 18 -12.42 -31.30 41.43
CA LEU A 18 -11.62 -30.98 40.25
C LEU A 18 -12.34 -29.86 39.47
N GLY A 19 -12.06 -28.63 39.83
CA GLY A 19 -12.43 -27.46 39.00
C GLY A 19 -11.68 -27.50 37.70
N SER A 20 -12.38 -27.79 36.60
CA SER A 20 -11.87 -27.66 35.25
C SER A 20 -11.56 -26.19 35.01
N TYR A 21 -10.32 -25.78 35.21
CA TYR A 21 -9.83 -24.50 34.73
C TYR A 21 -9.75 -24.57 33.19
N THR A 22 -10.82 -24.19 32.51
CA THR A 22 -10.74 -23.79 31.14
C THR A 22 -9.90 -22.51 31.12
N THR A 23 -8.60 -22.62 30.80
CA THR A 23 -7.77 -21.51 30.44
C THR A 23 -8.40 -20.89 29.20
N ALA A 24 -9.19 -19.84 29.38
CA ALA A 24 -9.51 -18.91 28.30
C ALA A 24 -8.16 -18.34 27.83
N MET A 25 -7.60 -18.92 26.79
CA MET A 25 -6.52 -18.25 26.05
C MET A 25 -7.06 -16.87 25.70
N ALA A 26 -6.46 -15.83 26.28
CA ALA A 26 -6.66 -14.46 25.84
C ALA A 26 -6.47 -14.48 24.34
N ALA A 27 -7.53 -14.25 23.57
CA ALA A 27 -7.45 -14.16 22.12
C ALA A 27 -6.45 -13.05 21.80
N GLY A 28 -5.22 -13.43 21.45
CA GLY A 28 -4.17 -12.50 21.07
C GLY A 28 -4.73 -11.61 19.96
N LYS A 29 -4.47 -10.30 20.06
CA LYS A 29 -4.93 -9.35 19.06
C LYS A 29 -4.43 -9.82 17.68
N GLU A 30 -5.36 -9.97 16.72
CA GLU A 30 -5.00 -10.41 15.36
C GLU A 30 -3.91 -9.49 14.79
N PRO A 31 -2.89 -10.04 14.11
CA PRO A 31 -1.78 -9.24 13.57
C PRO A 31 -2.22 -8.31 12.44
N ILE A 32 -3.33 -8.60 11.79
CA ILE A 32 -3.94 -7.78 10.74
C ILE A 32 -5.15 -7.06 11.32
N GLN A 33 -5.31 -5.77 11.01
CA GLN A 33 -6.44 -4.95 11.43
C GLN A 33 -7.28 -4.51 10.23
N PRO A 34 -8.59 -4.28 10.42
CA PRO A 34 -9.43 -3.72 9.37
C PRO A 34 -8.99 -2.30 8.97
N ILE A 35 -9.15 -1.97 7.69
CA ILE A 35 -8.98 -0.59 7.22
C ILE A 35 -10.20 0.24 7.65
N ALA A 36 -9.94 1.44 8.15
CA ALA A 36 -10.96 2.45 8.40
C ALA A 36 -11.33 3.17 7.08
N ALA A 37 -12.59 3.60 6.96
CA ALA A 37 -12.98 4.49 5.88
C ALA A 37 -12.22 5.82 5.94
N ALA A 38 -11.96 6.43 4.79
CA ALA A 38 -11.31 7.73 4.70
C ALA A 38 -12.09 8.81 5.46
N LYS A 39 -11.37 9.70 6.12
CA LYS A 39 -11.94 10.88 6.77
C LYS A 39 -11.61 12.12 5.93
N VAL A 40 -12.57 12.61 5.20
CA VAL A 40 -12.41 13.82 4.39
C VAL A 40 -12.56 15.05 5.27
N GLN A 41 -11.47 15.75 5.56
CA GLN A 41 -11.47 16.98 6.37
C GLN A 41 -11.76 18.22 5.52
N ASN A 42 -11.25 18.29 4.30
CA ASN A 42 -11.41 19.39 3.38
C ASN A 42 -11.84 18.90 1.98
N PRO A 43 -13.15 18.80 1.71
CA PRO A 43 -13.65 18.32 0.43
C PRO A 43 -13.18 19.12 -0.79
N ALA A 44 -13.01 20.45 -0.64
CA ALA A 44 -12.53 21.31 -1.73
C ALA A 44 -11.06 21.00 -2.09
N MET A 45 -10.24 20.71 -1.08
CA MET A 45 -8.84 20.31 -1.31
C MET A 45 -8.76 18.94 -1.98
N VAL A 46 -9.59 17.99 -1.55
CA VAL A 46 -9.67 16.64 -2.17
C VAL A 46 -10.11 16.76 -3.65
N GLU A 47 -11.08 17.62 -3.96
CA GLU A 47 -11.54 17.82 -5.34
C GLU A 47 -10.45 18.45 -6.22
N LEU A 48 -9.73 19.47 -5.70
CA LEU A 48 -8.58 20.05 -6.38
C LEU A 48 -7.49 19.00 -6.60
N GLY A 49 -7.14 18.23 -5.58
CA GLY A 49 -6.15 17.15 -5.67
C GLY A 49 -6.52 16.09 -6.69
N LYS A 50 -7.81 15.71 -6.72
CA LYS A 50 -8.32 14.79 -7.75
C LYS A 50 -8.12 15.33 -9.16
N LYS A 51 -8.44 16.61 -9.41
CA LYS A 51 -8.21 17.23 -10.73
C LYS A 51 -6.73 17.17 -11.09
N LEU A 52 -5.83 17.54 -10.17
CA LEU A 52 -4.38 17.50 -10.38
C LEU A 52 -3.87 16.09 -10.65
N PHE A 53 -4.37 15.08 -9.94
CA PHE A 53 -4.01 13.66 -10.15
C PHE A 53 -4.37 13.15 -11.56
N PHE A 54 -5.46 13.66 -12.14
CA PHE A 54 -5.94 13.28 -13.47
C PHE A 54 -5.47 14.21 -14.58
N ASP A 55 -4.81 15.34 -14.27
CA ASP A 55 -4.47 16.33 -15.29
C ASP A 55 -3.15 15.99 -16.03
N PRO A 56 -3.21 15.60 -17.30
CA PRO A 56 -2.02 15.26 -18.07
C PRO A 56 -1.17 16.51 -18.41
N ARG A 57 -1.70 17.72 -18.24
CA ARG A 57 -0.95 18.98 -18.48
C ARG A 57 0.16 19.20 -17.44
N LEU A 58 0.22 18.42 -16.38
CA LEU A 58 1.34 18.37 -15.42
C LEU A 58 2.53 17.57 -15.96
N SER A 59 2.49 17.11 -17.21
CA SER A 59 3.60 16.46 -17.88
C SER A 59 4.06 17.24 -19.10
N LYS A 60 5.33 17.11 -19.47
CA LYS A 60 5.93 17.76 -20.67
C LYS A 60 5.19 17.39 -21.95
N SER A 61 4.78 16.15 -22.08
CA SER A 61 4.06 15.64 -23.23
C SER A 61 2.59 16.05 -23.29
N GLY A 62 1.99 16.40 -22.16
CA GLY A 62 0.54 16.57 -22.06
C GLY A 62 -0.28 15.27 -22.15
N PHE A 63 0.36 14.09 -22.03
CA PHE A 63 -0.29 12.78 -22.13
C PHE A 63 -0.28 11.99 -20.82
N ILE A 64 0.63 12.32 -19.90
CA ILE A 64 0.89 11.54 -18.69
C ILE A 64 0.35 12.27 -17.46
N SER A 65 -0.50 11.63 -16.72
CA SER A 65 -0.98 12.05 -15.40
C SER A 65 -0.61 11.00 -14.35
N CYS A 66 -0.85 11.27 -13.07
CA CYS A 66 -0.65 10.27 -12.01
C CYS A 66 -1.48 9.00 -12.29
N ASN A 67 -2.72 9.18 -12.78
CA ASN A 67 -3.59 8.07 -13.15
C ASN A 67 -3.05 7.22 -14.33
N SER A 68 -2.07 7.69 -15.10
CA SER A 68 -1.48 6.89 -16.19
C SER A 68 -0.72 5.67 -15.66
N CYS A 69 0.02 5.83 -14.55
CA CYS A 69 0.78 4.75 -13.90
C CYS A 69 0.07 4.19 -12.67
N HIS A 70 -0.87 4.96 -12.08
CA HIS A 70 -1.65 4.58 -10.91
C HIS A 70 -3.15 4.56 -11.23
N ASN A 71 -3.53 3.76 -12.23
CA ASN A 71 -4.89 3.73 -12.75
C ASN A 71 -5.88 3.19 -11.71
N LEU A 72 -6.78 4.07 -11.26
CA LEU A 72 -7.74 3.74 -10.20
C LEU A 72 -8.77 2.69 -10.62
N SER A 73 -8.99 2.46 -11.92
CA SER A 73 -9.83 1.37 -12.41
C SER A 73 -9.09 0.03 -12.53
N MET A 74 -7.77 0.01 -12.29
CA MET A 74 -6.90 -1.16 -12.39
C MET A 74 -6.19 -1.47 -11.06
N GLY A 75 -6.87 -1.25 -9.92
CA GLY A 75 -6.27 -1.47 -8.61
C GLY A 75 -5.22 -0.42 -8.21
N GLY A 76 -5.21 0.76 -8.84
CA GLY A 76 -4.27 1.85 -8.54
C GLY A 76 -2.85 1.61 -9.04
N SER A 77 -2.68 0.76 -10.05
CA SER A 77 -1.44 0.43 -10.77
C SER A 77 -1.71 0.42 -12.27
N ASP A 78 -0.70 0.27 -13.11
CA ASP A 78 -0.85 0.13 -14.57
C ASP A 78 -0.77 -1.33 -15.05
N ASN A 79 -0.53 -2.27 -14.14
CA ASN A 79 -0.35 -3.70 -14.42
C ASN A 79 0.78 -4.00 -15.42
N LEU A 80 1.80 -3.15 -15.50
CA LEU A 80 3.01 -3.34 -16.29
C LEU A 80 4.18 -3.75 -15.40
N LYS A 81 5.19 -4.43 -15.96
CA LYS A 81 6.43 -4.74 -15.22
C LYS A 81 7.14 -3.47 -14.76
N SER A 82 7.11 -2.43 -15.60
CA SER A 82 7.46 -1.06 -15.25
C SER A 82 6.67 -0.09 -16.13
N SER A 83 6.35 1.07 -15.58
CA SER A 83 5.52 2.07 -16.24
C SER A 83 6.21 2.71 -17.45
N ILE A 84 5.39 3.21 -18.37
CA ILE A 84 5.83 3.95 -19.55
C ILE A 84 5.64 5.43 -19.30
N GLY A 85 6.75 6.19 -19.34
CA GLY A 85 6.78 7.62 -19.14
C GLY A 85 7.02 8.42 -20.43
N HIS A 86 7.53 9.65 -20.27
CA HIS A 86 7.81 10.57 -21.36
C HIS A 86 8.75 9.95 -22.41
N ASN A 87 8.49 10.24 -23.68
CA ASN A 87 9.22 9.68 -24.84
C ASN A 87 9.23 8.13 -24.87
N TRP A 88 8.19 7.49 -24.31
CA TRP A 88 8.10 6.02 -24.20
C TRP A 88 9.21 5.42 -23.34
N SER A 89 9.80 6.23 -22.46
CA SER A 89 10.78 5.80 -21.49
C SER A 89 10.18 4.74 -20.58
N GLN A 90 10.89 3.64 -20.38
CA GLN A 90 10.46 2.61 -19.47
C GLN A 90 11.15 2.78 -18.12
N GLY A 91 10.38 2.82 -17.04
CA GLY A 91 10.90 2.93 -15.69
C GLY A 91 11.74 1.71 -15.27
N PRO A 92 12.62 1.85 -14.28
CA PRO A 92 13.46 0.75 -13.81
C PRO A 92 12.76 -0.18 -12.81
N ILE A 93 11.55 0.16 -12.37
CA ILE A 93 10.88 -0.49 -11.24
C ILE A 93 9.36 -0.51 -11.45
N ASN A 94 8.69 -1.51 -10.92
CA ASN A 94 7.23 -1.63 -10.97
C ASN A 94 6.54 -0.50 -10.20
N SER A 95 5.45 0.05 -10.77
CA SER A 95 4.61 1.04 -10.09
C SER A 95 3.77 0.38 -9.01
N PRO A 96 4.00 0.70 -7.71
CA PRO A 96 3.17 0.19 -6.65
C PRO A 96 1.77 0.82 -6.70
N THR A 97 0.79 0.11 -6.16
CA THR A 97 -0.56 0.68 -6.04
C THR A 97 -0.59 1.96 -5.21
N VAL A 98 -1.36 2.95 -5.66
CA VAL A 98 -1.69 4.16 -4.89
C VAL A 98 -2.79 3.88 -3.85
N LEU A 99 -3.56 2.79 -4.01
CA LEU A 99 -4.60 2.44 -3.05
C LEU A 99 -3.98 2.06 -1.70
N ASN A 100 -4.53 2.61 -0.64
CA ASN A 100 -4.06 2.44 0.75
C ASN A 100 -2.63 2.98 1.01
N SER A 101 -2.03 3.74 0.10
CA SER A 101 -0.66 4.25 0.23
C SER A 101 -0.49 5.20 1.43
N THR A 102 -1.56 5.85 1.89
CA THR A 102 -1.59 6.65 3.13
C THR A 102 -1.24 5.83 4.39
N LEU A 103 -1.37 4.50 4.35
CA LEU A 103 -1.01 3.61 5.45
C LEU A 103 0.47 3.19 5.44
N ASN A 104 1.24 3.59 4.45
CA ASN A 104 2.65 3.26 4.33
C ASN A 104 3.51 4.14 5.25
N VAL A 105 4.56 3.54 5.83
CA VAL A 105 5.55 4.24 6.68
C VAL A 105 6.36 5.28 5.89
N ALA A 106 6.48 5.11 4.60
CA ALA A 106 7.13 6.01 3.64
C ALA A 106 6.68 5.66 2.21
N GLN A 107 6.93 6.52 1.24
CA GLN A 107 6.56 6.29 -0.15
C GLN A 107 7.76 5.89 -1.00
N PHE A 108 7.50 5.33 -2.19
CA PHE A 108 8.41 4.57 -3.04
C PHE A 108 8.87 3.24 -2.43
N TRP A 109 9.47 2.38 -3.25
CA TRP A 109 10.00 1.09 -2.81
C TRP A 109 11.16 1.23 -1.82
N ASP A 110 12.01 2.23 -2.01
CA ASP A 110 13.18 2.54 -1.17
C ASP A 110 12.85 3.45 0.03
N GLY A 111 11.64 4.02 0.07
CA GLY A 111 11.20 4.89 1.16
C GLY A 111 11.84 6.28 1.15
N ARG A 112 12.28 6.79 -0.02
CA ARG A 112 12.93 8.09 -0.13
C ARG A 112 12.01 9.30 0.12
N ALA A 113 10.70 9.13 0.03
CA ALA A 113 9.73 10.16 0.40
C ALA A 113 9.03 9.78 1.71
N LYS A 114 8.98 10.71 2.65
CA LYS A 114 8.44 10.49 4.01
C LYS A 114 6.92 10.31 4.05
N ASP A 115 6.19 10.91 3.10
CA ASP A 115 4.74 10.93 3.03
C ASP A 115 4.26 11.12 1.57
N LEU A 116 2.95 11.13 1.35
CA LEU A 116 2.32 11.32 0.03
C LEU A 116 2.64 12.68 -0.57
N GLN A 117 2.68 13.73 0.24
CA GLN A 117 3.00 15.08 -0.24
C GLN A 117 4.43 15.15 -0.78
N ALA A 118 5.40 14.59 -0.06
CA ALA A 118 6.80 14.54 -0.50
C ALA A 118 6.98 13.65 -1.74
N GLN A 119 6.16 12.61 -1.90
CA GLN A 119 6.20 11.72 -3.05
C GLN A 119 5.71 12.42 -4.33
N ALA A 120 4.59 13.16 -4.26
CA ALA A 120 3.90 13.72 -5.43
C ALA A 120 4.77 14.67 -6.28
N ALA A 121 5.77 15.33 -5.68
CA ALA A 121 6.68 16.22 -6.41
C ALA A 121 7.65 15.46 -7.34
N GLY A 122 8.06 14.23 -6.94
CA GLY A 122 9.09 13.46 -7.64
C GLY A 122 8.74 13.13 -9.10
N PRO A 123 7.64 12.41 -9.37
CA PRO A 123 7.24 12.01 -10.72
C PRO A 123 7.08 13.17 -11.70
N ILE A 124 6.59 14.32 -11.25
CA ILE A 124 6.41 15.51 -12.08
C ILE A 124 7.75 15.93 -12.69
N ALA A 125 8.82 15.93 -11.89
CA ALA A 125 10.15 16.38 -12.33
C ALA A 125 11.04 15.25 -12.90
N ASN A 126 10.62 13.99 -12.76
CA ASN A 126 11.43 12.86 -13.25
C ASN A 126 11.43 12.78 -14.79
N PRO A 127 12.62 12.84 -15.45
CA PRO A 127 12.71 12.80 -16.91
C PRO A 127 12.15 11.51 -17.53
N GLY A 128 12.21 10.40 -16.80
CA GLY A 128 11.70 9.10 -17.24
C GLY A 128 10.20 8.91 -16.99
N GLU A 129 9.54 9.83 -16.27
CA GLU A 129 8.12 9.76 -15.94
C GLU A 129 7.35 10.90 -16.60
N MET A 130 7.05 11.99 -15.90
CA MET A 130 6.30 13.14 -16.45
C MET A 130 7.19 14.17 -17.14
N ALA A 131 8.49 14.17 -16.89
CA ALA A 131 9.53 14.97 -17.53
C ALA A 131 9.28 16.49 -17.53
N PHE A 132 8.58 16.99 -16.54
CA PHE A 132 8.26 18.40 -16.39
C PHE A 132 9.10 18.99 -15.25
N THR A 133 9.37 20.31 -15.27
CA THR A 133 9.99 20.94 -14.11
C THR A 133 8.88 21.47 -13.18
N HIS A 134 9.22 21.65 -11.90
CA HIS A 134 8.27 22.22 -10.94
C HIS A 134 7.82 23.63 -11.35
N ASP A 135 8.75 24.47 -11.86
CA ASP A 135 8.42 25.83 -12.33
C ASP A 135 7.49 25.82 -13.54
N LEU A 136 7.71 24.88 -14.49
CA LEU A 136 6.83 24.72 -15.65
C LEU A 136 5.44 24.21 -15.23
N ALA A 137 5.36 23.30 -14.27
CA ALA A 137 4.10 22.83 -13.73
C ALA A 137 3.32 23.96 -13.03
N ILE A 138 4.01 24.79 -12.23
CA ILE A 138 3.43 25.98 -11.60
C ILE A 138 2.94 26.96 -12.66
N GLY A 139 3.77 27.31 -13.63
CA GLY A 139 3.42 28.20 -14.72
C GLY A 139 2.23 27.69 -15.55
N MET A 140 2.16 26.37 -15.79
CA MET A 140 1.02 25.73 -16.43
C MET A 140 -0.28 25.96 -15.63
N LEU A 141 -0.28 25.68 -14.34
CA LEU A 141 -1.46 25.86 -13.49
C LEU A 141 -1.86 27.33 -13.36
N GLN A 142 -0.90 28.24 -13.24
CA GLN A 142 -1.14 29.69 -13.17
C GLN A 142 -1.73 30.25 -14.45
N SER A 143 -1.45 29.67 -15.60
CA SER A 143 -2.02 30.05 -16.88
C SER A 143 -3.49 29.66 -17.07
N ILE A 144 -4.05 28.88 -16.15
CA ILE A 144 -5.42 28.34 -16.20
C ILE A 144 -6.26 29.03 -15.14
N PRO A 145 -7.11 30.01 -15.48
CA PRO A 145 -7.86 30.82 -14.51
C PRO A 145 -8.71 29.99 -13.54
N GLY A 146 -9.26 28.85 -14.00
CA GLY A 146 -10.04 27.96 -13.16
C GLY A 146 -9.20 27.36 -12.02
N TYR A 147 -7.95 26.95 -12.27
CA TYR A 147 -7.05 26.49 -11.22
C TYR A 147 -6.69 27.61 -10.25
N VAL A 148 -6.33 28.78 -10.74
CA VAL A 148 -6.04 29.95 -9.86
C VAL A 148 -7.18 30.21 -8.91
N ALA A 149 -8.42 30.21 -9.41
CA ALA A 149 -9.62 30.40 -8.58
C ALA A 149 -9.79 29.28 -7.53
N GLU A 150 -9.56 28.02 -7.91
CA GLU A 150 -9.66 26.87 -6.98
C GLU A 150 -8.54 26.91 -5.92
N PHE A 151 -7.30 27.21 -6.28
CA PHE A 151 -6.21 27.40 -5.32
C PHE A 151 -6.53 28.54 -4.33
N LYS A 152 -7.05 29.66 -4.83
CA LYS A 152 -7.50 30.77 -3.98
C LYS A 152 -8.59 30.35 -3.01
N GLN A 153 -9.56 29.58 -3.49
CA GLN A 153 -10.63 29.07 -2.65
C GLN A 153 -10.12 28.13 -1.54
N VAL A 154 -9.22 27.19 -1.90
CA VAL A 154 -8.72 26.13 -1.00
C VAL A 154 -7.69 26.69 -0.02
N PHE A 155 -6.71 27.45 -0.51
CA PHE A 155 -5.55 27.88 0.28
C PHE A 155 -5.63 29.34 0.75
N LYS A 156 -6.70 30.08 0.38
CA LYS A 156 -6.86 31.52 0.68
C LYS A 156 -5.69 32.36 0.17
N SER A 157 -5.11 31.97 -0.97
CA SER A 157 -3.94 32.58 -1.60
C SER A 157 -4.02 32.44 -3.11
N ASP A 158 -3.71 33.50 -3.84
CA ASP A 158 -3.62 33.49 -5.31
C ASP A 158 -2.31 32.86 -5.81
N ASN A 159 -1.34 32.67 -4.92
CA ASN A 159 -0.08 32.03 -5.25
C ASN A 159 -0.24 30.51 -5.39
N VAL A 160 0.09 30.00 -6.58
CA VAL A 160 0.22 28.57 -6.86
C VAL A 160 1.70 28.20 -6.70
N ASP A 161 2.01 27.26 -5.84
CA ASP A 161 3.35 26.73 -5.62
C ASP A 161 3.30 25.20 -5.46
N MET A 162 4.46 24.54 -5.55
CA MET A 162 4.54 23.07 -5.48
C MET A 162 4.11 22.51 -4.12
N ASP A 163 4.30 23.23 -3.03
CA ASP A 163 3.82 22.79 -1.71
C ASP A 163 2.29 22.62 -1.70
N LYS A 164 1.57 23.60 -2.24
CA LYS A 164 0.11 23.55 -2.35
C LYS A 164 -0.36 22.51 -3.37
N VAL A 165 0.33 22.37 -4.51
CA VAL A 165 0.02 21.35 -5.53
C VAL A 165 0.13 19.95 -4.93
N THR A 166 1.26 19.63 -4.32
CA THR A 166 1.51 18.31 -3.75
C THR A 166 0.63 18.03 -2.53
N LYS A 167 0.33 19.05 -1.72
CA LYS A 167 -0.59 18.94 -0.59
C LYS A 167 -2.03 18.61 -1.03
N ALA A 168 -2.48 19.20 -2.14
CA ALA A 168 -3.80 18.88 -2.69
C ALA A 168 -3.83 17.45 -3.27
N ILE A 169 -2.78 17.04 -4.00
CA ILE A 169 -2.67 15.67 -4.53
C ILE A 169 -2.69 14.67 -3.37
N ALA A 170 -1.87 14.87 -2.34
CA ALA A 170 -1.84 14.01 -1.15
C ALA A 170 -3.20 13.93 -0.45
N ALA A 171 -3.93 15.05 -0.34
CA ALA A 171 -5.27 15.05 0.26
C ALA A 171 -6.28 14.20 -0.53
N PHE A 172 -6.14 14.12 -1.84
CA PHE A 172 -6.93 13.19 -2.65
C PHE A 172 -6.48 11.74 -2.43
N GLU A 173 -5.19 11.47 -2.49
CA GLU A 173 -4.64 10.11 -2.28
C GLU A 173 -4.96 9.55 -0.89
N ASP A 174 -5.05 10.39 0.14
CA ASP A 174 -5.51 10.01 1.49
C ASP A 174 -6.93 9.42 1.49
N THR A 175 -7.74 9.76 0.50
CA THR A 175 -9.09 9.19 0.35
C THR A 175 -9.13 7.84 -0.36
N LEU A 176 -8.02 7.42 -0.99
CA LEU A 176 -7.94 6.21 -1.80
C LEU A 176 -7.72 4.95 -0.94
N VAL A 177 -8.56 4.74 0.06
CA VAL A 177 -8.54 3.54 0.90
C VAL A 177 -9.62 2.54 0.47
N THR A 178 -9.35 1.24 0.71
CA THR A 178 -10.25 0.14 0.32
C THR A 178 -10.72 -0.65 1.54
N PRO A 179 -11.65 -0.11 2.34
CA PRO A 179 -12.18 -0.77 3.53
C PRO A 179 -13.10 -1.94 3.17
N ASN A 180 -13.63 -2.60 4.21
CA ASN A 180 -14.70 -3.59 4.12
C ASN A 180 -14.41 -4.81 3.24
N SER A 181 -13.13 -5.19 3.08
CA SER A 181 -12.80 -6.47 2.46
C SER A 181 -13.54 -7.62 3.17
N ARG A 182 -13.70 -8.78 2.50
CA ARG A 182 -14.31 -9.96 3.16
C ARG A 182 -13.55 -10.33 4.42
N PHE A 183 -12.22 -10.19 4.41
CA PHE A 183 -11.40 -10.42 5.60
C PHE A 183 -11.64 -9.37 6.69
N ASP A 184 -11.83 -8.09 6.35
CA ASP A 184 -12.19 -7.06 7.32
C ASP A 184 -13.54 -7.33 8.01
N LYS A 185 -14.53 -7.80 7.24
CA LYS A 185 -15.83 -8.20 7.80
C LYS A 185 -15.68 -9.36 8.77
N TRP A 186 -14.84 -10.34 8.42
CA TRP A 186 -14.54 -11.47 9.30
C TRP A 186 -13.85 -11.03 10.59
N LEU A 187 -12.85 -10.13 10.50
CA LEU A 187 -12.18 -9.54 11.68
C LEU A 187 -13.17 -8.78 12.59
N LYS A 188 -14.19 -8.16 12.00
CA LYS A 188 -15.25 -7.44 12.71
C LYS A 188 -16.35 -8.35 13.28
N GLY A 189 -16.23 -9.67 13.10
CA GLY A 189 -17.12 -10.68 13.71
C GLY A 189 -18.06 -11.41 12.78
N ASP A 190 -18.14 -11.05 11.50
CA ASP A 190 -18.90 -11.82 10.50
C ASP A 190 -18.18 -13.11 10.14
N LYS A 191 -18.43 -14.17 10.89
CA LYS A 191 -17.77 -15.48 10.72
C LYS A 191 -18.07 -16.16 9.38
N LYS A 192 -19.07 -15.67 8.62
CA LYS A 192 -19.43 -16.19 7.29
C LYS A 192 -18.79 -15.43 6.14
N ALA A 193 -18.11 -14.30 6.40
CA ALA A 193 -17.54 -13.45 5.38
C ALA A 193 -16.41 -14.13 4.57
N ILE A 194 -15.73 -15.12 5.17
CA ILE A 194 -14.72 -15.93 4.48
C ILE A 194 -14.98 -17.42 4.73
N THR A 195 -14.64 -18.24 3.74
CA THR A 195 -14.83 -19.69 3.75
C THR A 195 -13.83 -20.41 4.67
N ALA A 196 -14.10 -21.68 5.00
CA ALA A 196 -13.16 -22.51 5.77
C ALA A 196 -11.80 -22.67 5.07
N ASN A 197 -11.77 -22.73 3.73
CA ASN A 197 -10.54 -22.82 2.96
C ASN A 197 -9.72 -21.52 3.07
N GLU A 198 -10.35 -20.35 3.00
CA GLU A 198 -9.73 -19.04 3.17
C GLU A 198 -9.22 -18.84 4.60
N GLN A 199 -9.96 -19.32 5.60
CA GLN A 199 -9.50 -19.33 7.00
C GLN A 199 -8.28 -20.24 7.20
N ALA A 200 -8.26 -21.42 6.55
CA ALA A 200 -7.10 -22.30 6.56
C ALA A 200 -5.88 -21.63 5.90
N GLY A 201 -6.09 -20.88 4.82
CA GLY A 201 -5.04 -20.06 4.17
C GLY A 201 -4.50 -18.98 5.11
N TYR A 202 -5.36 -18.26 5.83
CA TYR A 202 -4.92 -17.27 6.83
C TYR A 202 -4.15 -17.91 7.98
N LYS A 203 -4.62 -19.06 8.48
CA LYS A 203 -3.90 -19.82 9.50
C LYS A 203 -2.50 -20.18 9.02
N LEU A 204 -2.39 -20.72 7.80
CA LEU A 204 -1.10 -21.08 7.20
C LEU A 204 -0.20 -19.85 7.01
N PHE A 205 -0.73 -18.71 6.55
CA PHE A 205 -0.04 -17.44 6.43
C PHE A 205 0.57 -16.97 7.77
N LYS A 206 -0.14 -17.16 8.88
CA LYS A 206 0.39 -16.88 10.24
C LYS A 206 1.47 -17.88 10.65
N GLU A 207 1.19 -19.17 10.55
CA GLU A 207 2.06 -20.25 11.05
C GLU A 207 3.38 -20.37 10.28
N THR A 208 3.38 -19.99 9.01
CA THR A 208 4.60 -19.99 8.18
C THR A 208 5.48 -18.77 8.38
N GLY A 209 4.98 -17.70 9.02
CA GLY A 209 5.75 -16.52 9.39
C GLY A 209 5.54 -15.31 8.47
N CYS A 210 4.64 -15.36 7.48
CA CYS A 210 4.37 -14.24 6.57
C CYS A 210 3.94 -12.97 7.32
N VAL A 211 3.20 -13.13 8.43
CA VAL A 211 2.75 -12.01 9.28
C VAL A 211 3.87 -11.26 9.99
N ALA A 212 5.09 -11.78 10.02
CA ALA A 212 6.22 -11.05 10.60
C ALA A 212 6.49 -9.73 9.86
N CYS A 213 6.29 -9.73 8.54
CA CYS A 213 6.46 -8.56 7.68
C CYS A 213 5.11 -8.02 7.17
N HIS A 214 4.14 -8.91 6.88
CA HIS A 214 2.84 -8.56 6.34
C HIS A 214 1.77 -8.52 7.44
N ASN A 215 1.74 -7.43 8.20
CA ASN A 215 0.83 -7.20 9.33
C ASN A 215 0.25 -5.77 9.29
N GLY A 216 -0.52 -5.41 10.32
CA GLY A 216 -1.16 -4.11 10.41
C GLY A 216 -2.36 -3.94 9.47
N PRO A 217 -2.90 -2.70 9.35
CA PRO A 217 -4.08 -2.43 8.51
C PRO A 217 -3.81 -2.65 7.02
N ALA A 218 -2.62 -2.27 6.53
CA ALA A 218 -2.24 -2.44 5.14
C ALA A 218 -1.77 -3.86 4.78
N VAL A 219 -1.64 -4.77 5.77
CA VAL A 219 -1.02 -6.10 5.58
C VAL A 219 0.37 -5.95 4.93
N GLY A 220 1.17 -5.08 5.49
CA GLY A 220 2.46 -4.57 5.00
C GLY A 220 2.53 -3.05 5.12
N GLY A 221 3.40 -2.40 4.36
CA GLY A 221 3.55 -0.95 4.32
C GLY A 221 4.27 -0.31 5.51
N ASN A 222 4.49 -1.03 6.59
CA ASN A 222 4.90 -0.51 7.90
C ASN A 222 6.37 -0.77 8.26
N SER A 223 7.13 -1.39 7.39
CA SER A 223 8.54 -1.73 7.63
C SER A 223 9.33 -1.87 6.33
N PHE A 224 10.66 -1.93 6.46
CA PHE A 224 11.58 -2.26 5.39
C PHE A 224 12.18 -3.62 5.65
N GLN A 225 12.28 -4.46 4.61
CA GLN A 225 12.85 -5.79 4.72
C GLN A 225 13.71 -6.10 3.50
N LYS A 226 14.77 -6.88 3.72
CA LYS A 226 15.63 -7.36 2.65
C LYS A 226 14.86 -8.36 1.79
N MET A 227 14.85 -8.13 0.48
CA MET A 227 14.33 -9.11 -0.47
C MET A 227 15.34 -10.25 -0.62
N GLY A 228 14.92 -11.46 -0.28
CA GLY A 228 15.82 -12.62 -0.30
C GLY A 228 16.69 -12.75 0.95
N VAL A 229 16.06 -12.91 2.11
CA VAL A 229 16.75 -13.09 3.40
C VAL A 229 17.39 -14.46 3.50
N VAL A 230 16.72 -15.53 3.03
CA VAL A 230 17.20 -16.91 3.10
C VAL A 230 17.90 -17.31 1.81
N GLU A 231 17.30 -17.01 0.67
CA GLU A 231 17.91 -17.23 -0.64
C GLU A 231 17.99 -15.89 -1.39
N PRO A 232 19.15 -15.52 -1.94
CA PRO A 232 19.30 -14.27 -2.68
C PRO A 232 18.29 -14.16 -3.83
N TYR A 233 17.55 -13.07 -3.86
CA TYR A 233 16.65 -12.78 -4.96
C TYR A 233 17.41 -12.15 -6.12
N LYS A 234 17.28 -12.72 -7.30
CA LYS A 234 17.89 -12.20 -8.54
C LYS A 234 16.87 -11.32 -9.25
N ALA A 235 16.93 -10.01 -8.99
CA ALA A 235 16.05 -9.05 -9.61
C ALA A 235 16.41 -8.76 -11.06
N ASN A 236 15.39 -8.47 -11.87
CA ASN A 236 15.54 -7.96 -13.25
C ASN A 236 15.55 -6.41 -13.30
N SER A 237 15.83 -5.77 -12.18
CA SER A 237 15.84 -4.32 -12.00
C SER A 237 17.18 -3.87 -11.42
N PRO A 238 17.70 -2.69 -11.79
CA PRO A 238 18.91 -2.12 -11.19
C PRO A 238 18.67 -1.54 -9.79
N ALA A 239 17.44 -1.62 -9.25
CA ALA A 239 17.10 -1.02 -7.98
C ALA A 239 17.79 -1.74 -6.81
N GLU A 240 18.63 -1.02 -6.09
CA GLU A 240 19.37 -1.54 -4.94
C GLU A 240 18.64 -1.36 -3.60
N GLY A 241 17.42 -0.83 -3.62
CA GLY A 241 16.61 -0.60 -2.42
C GLY A 241 17.08 0.58 -1.58
N ARG A 242 16.89 0.48 -0.27
CA ARG A 242 17.08 1.59 0.68
C ARG A 242 18.52 2.08 0.82
N VAL A 243 19.52 1.31 0.39
CA VAL A 243 20.91 1.76 0.32
C VAL A 243 21.05 3.04 -0.52
N ALA A 244 20.25 3.20 -1.56
CA ALA A 244 20.22 4.42 -2.38
C ALA A 244 19.80 5.68 -1.59
N VAL A 245 19.11 5.51 -0.46
CA VAL A 245 18.65 6.59 0.42
C VAL A 245 19.61 6.81 1.60
N THR A 246 20.08 5.71 2.20
CA THR A 246 20.86 5.76 3.46
C THR A 246 22.35 5.76 3.25
N GLY A 247 22.85 5.30 2.10
CA GLY A 247 24.27 5.06 1.84
C GLY A 247 24.87 3.89 2.64
N LYS A 248 24.05 3.16 3.41
CA LYS A 248 24.51 2.05 4.26
C LYS A 248 24.36 0.73 3.51
N ASP A 249 25.45 -0.01 3.35
CA ASP A 249 25.42 -1.30 2.64
C ASP A 249 24.49 -2.34 3.31
N ALA A 250 24.31 -2.24 4.62
CA ALA A 250 23.35 -3.06 5.36
C ALA A 250 21.88 -2.88 4.87
N ASP A 251 21.58 -1.76 4.23
CA ASP A 251 20.26 -1.46 3.65
C ASP A 251 20.12 -1.88 2.18
N ARG A 252 21.14 -2.52 1.61
CA ARG A 252 21.12 -3.03 0.24
C ARG A 252 20.05 -4.11 0.08
N PHE A 253 19.20 -3.92 -0.95
CA PHE A 253 18.03 -4.74 -1.24
C PHE A 253 16.96 -4.75 -0.13
N ASN A 254 17.02 -3.80 0.82
CA ASN A 254 15.92 -3.52 1.69
C ASN A 254 14.89 -2.68 0.93
N PHE A 255 13.66 -3.18 0.86
CA PHE A 255 12.52 -2.49 0.27
C PHE A 255 11.42 -2.32 1.31
N LYS A 256 10.61 -1.29 1.15
CA LYS A 256 9.37 -1.18 1.91
C LYS A 256 8.52 -2.41 1.60
N VAL A 257 8.09 -3.12 2.66
CA VAL A 257 7.19 -4.25 2.51
C VAL A 257 5.90 -3.76 1.85
N PRO A 258 5.52 -4.24 0.66
CA PRO A 258 4.33 -3.74 -0.01
C PRO A 258 3.06 -4.14 0.72
N THR A 259 2.02 -3.35 0.56
CA THR A 259 0.67 -3.73 1.00
C THR A 259 0.21 -5.00 0.27
N LEU A 260 -0.48 -5.90 0.98
CA LEU A 260 -1.18 -7.03 0.36
C LEU A 260 -2.68 -6.75 0.17
N ARG A 261 -3.16 -5.56 0.56
CA ARG A 261 -4.53 -5.14 0.22
C ARG A 261 -4.67 -5.03 -1.29
N ASN A 262 -5.76 -5.57 -1.84
CA ASN A 262 -6.03 -5.62 -3.28
C ASN A 262 -4.97 -6.37 -4.11
N VAL A 263 -4.13 -7.20 -3.49
CA VAL A 263 -2.99 -7.83 -4.16
C VAL A 263 -3.36 -8.67 -5.39
N GLU A 264 -4.58 -9.23 -5.45
CA GLU A 264 -5.03 -9.97 -6.64
C GLU A 264 -5.19 -9.08 -7.90
N MET A 265 -5.30 -7.75 -7.72
CA MET A 265 -5.51 -6.80 -8.80
C MET A 265 -4.22 -6.15 -9.31
N THR A 266 -3.11 -6.27 -8.56
CA THR A 266 -1.88 -5.48 -8.75
C THR A 266 -0.71 -6.31 -9.28
N TYR A 267 -0.99 -7.22 -10.19
CA TYR A 267 0.03 -7.95 -10.95
C TYR A 267 0.70 -7.01 -11.99
N PRO A 268 1.93 -7.32 -12.45
CA PRO A 268 2.84 -8.34 -11.95
C PRO A 268 3.48 -7.94 -10.60
N TYR A 269 4.02 -8.94 -9.88
CA TYR A 269 4.45 -8.78 -8.50
C TYR A 269 5.94 -8.49 -8.37
N PHE A 270 6.32 -8.00 -7.18
CA PHE A 270 7.65 -7.55 -6.78
C PHE A 270 8.04 -6.20 -7.38
N HIS A 271 9.15 -5.65 -6.87
CA HIS A 271 9.67 -4.37 -7.32
C HIS A 271 10.14 -4.35 -8.79
N ASP A 272 10.39 -5.51 -9.36
CA ASP A 272 10.82 -5.70 -10.75
C ASP A 272 9.74 -6.34 -11.65
N GLY A 273 8.55 -6.57 -11.10
CA GLY A 273 7.45 -7.20 -11.84
C GLY A 273 7.77 -8.59 -12.37
N ALA A 274 8.62 -9.36 -11.69
CA ALA A 274 9.13 -10.64 -12.22
C ALA A 274 8.13 -11.79 -12.09
N ALA A 275 7.17 -11.74 -11.17
CA ALA A 275 6.14 -12.77 -11.03
C ALA A 275 4.82 -12.30 -11.66
N ASP A 276 4.36 -13.03 -12.68
CA ASP A 276 3.16 -12.66 -13.43
C ASP A 276 1.87 -13.09 -12.72
N THR A 277 1.94 -14.06 -11.82
CA THR A 277 0.76 -14.61 -11.12
C THR A 277 0.92 -14.61 -9.61
N LEU A 278 -0.19 -14.49 -8.88
CA LEU A 278 -0.18 -14.51 -7.42
C LEU A 278 0.33 -15.84 -6.83
N PRO A 279 -0.01 -17.04 -7.39
CA PRO A 279 0.62 -18.29 -6.96
C PRO A 279 2.15 -18.29 -7.09
N GLU A 280 2.69 -17.78 -8.20
CA GLU A 280 4.13 -17.67 -8.43
C GLU A 280 4.78 -16.72 -7.41
N ALA A 281 4.13 -15.58 -7.10
CA ALA A 281 4.62 -14.65 -6.09
C ALA A 281 4.65 -15.30 -4.69
N VAL A 282 3.63 -16.09 -4.33
CA VAL A 282 3.59 -16.83 -3.06
C VAL A 282 4.70 -17.85 -2.97
N ASP A 283 4.94 -18.64 -4.02
CA ASP A 283 6.03 -19.64 -4.06
C ASP A 283 7.40 -18.97 -3.99
N THR A 284 7.59 -17.86 -4.70
CA THR A 284 8.84 -17.10 -4.66
C THR A 284 9.10 -16.58 -3.24
N MET A 285 8.09 -15.95 -2.59
CA MET A 285 8.22 -15.47 -1.20
C MET A 285 8.51 -16.60 -0.22
N ALA A 286 7.85 -17.74 -0.37
CA ALA A 286 8.11 -18.91 0.46
C ALA A 286 9.60 -19.33 0.38
N ARG A 287 10.13 -19.38 -0.82
CA ARG A 287 11.52 -19.80 -1.09
C ARG A 287 12.52 -18.77 -0.59
N VAL A 288 12.42 -17.51 -1.07
CA VAL A 288 13.47 -16.52 -0.86
C VAL A 288 13.45 -15.89 0.54
N GLN A 289 12.27 -15.80 1.18
CA GLN A 289 12.14 -15.19 2.51
C GLN A 289 12.11 -16.21 3.65
N LEU A 290 11.55 -17.39 3.41
CA LEU A 290 11.27 -18.37 4.46
C LEU A 290 12.06 -19.69 4.30
N GLY A 291 12.73 -19.90 3.16
CA GLY A 291 13.40 -21.18 2.84
C GLY A 291 12.43 -22.35 2.77
N LYS A 292 11.16 -22.08 2.40
CA LYS A 292 10.09 -23.09 2.36
C LYS A 292 9.66 -23.37 0.93
N LYS A 293 9.16 -24.57 0.72
CA LYS A 293 8.50 -24.99 -0.50
C LYS A 293 7.09 -25.44 -0.15
N PHE A 294 6.09 -24.68 -0.59
CA PHE A 294 4.70 -25.06 -0.40
C PHE A 294 4.26 -26.16 -1.36
N THR A 295 3.38 -27.02 -0.90
CA THR A 295 2.62 -27.89 -1.79
C THR A 295 1.64 -27.03 -2.61
N ARG A 296 1.16 -27.56 -3.73
CA ARG A 296 0.14 -26.89 -4.55
C ARG A 296 -1.11 -26.50 -3.77
N GLU A 297 -1.50 -27.37 -2.82
CA GLU A 297 -2.66 -27.13 -1.97
C GLU A 297 -2.42 -26.01 -0.95
N GLU A 298 -1.26 -25.97 -0.30
CA GLU A 298 -0.87 -24.89 0.64
C GLU A 298 -0.79 -23.55 -0.06
N ASN A 299 -0.13 -23.49 -1.23
CA ASN A 299 -0.09 -22.29 -2.05
C ASN A 299 -1.50 -21.81 -2.39
N ALA A 300 -2.38 -22.70 -2.88
CA ALA A 300 -3.74 -22.37 -3.25
C ALA A 300 -4.56 -21.83 -2.06
N LYS A 301 -4.37 -22.34 -0.83
CA LYS A 301 -5.00 -21.84 0.38
C LYS A 301 -4.52 -20.42 0.73
N ILE A 302 -3.21 -20.16 0.67
CA ILE A 302 -2.66 -18.82 0.90
C ILE A 302 -3.20 -17.84 -0.14
N VAL A 303 -3.21 -18.20 -1.41
CA VAL A 303 -3.78 -17.39 -2.50
C VAL A 303 -5.26 -17.11 -2.26
N ALA A 304 -6.04 -18.10 -1.84
CA ALA A 304 -7.45 -17.93 -1.51
C ALA A 304 -7.64 -16.90 -0.37
N PHE A 305 -6.81 -16.97 0.68
CA PHE A 305 -6.80 -15.95 1.74
C PHE A 305 -6.45 -14.56 1.17
N LEU A 306 -5.36 -14.44 0.41
CA LEU A 306 -4.91 -13.14 -0.14
C LEU A 306 -6.00 -12.45 -0.96
N LYS A 307 -6.79 -13.19 -1.71
CA LYS A 307 -7.96 -12.66 -2.45
C LYS A 307 -9.06 -12.09 -1.56
N THR A 308 -9.13 -12.50 -0.28
CA THR A 308 -10.10 -11.92 0.65
C THR A 308 -9.73 -10.51 1.12
N LEU A 309 -8.51 -10.04 0.79
CA LEU A 309 -8.00 -8.72 1.17
C LEU A 309 -8.42 -7.59 0.22
N THR A 310 -9.15 -7.90 -0.86
CA THR A 310 -9.73 -6.91 -1.77
C THR A 310 -10.93 -6.26 -1.10
N GLY A 311 -10.84 -4.95 -0.89
CA GLY A 311 -11.87 -4.13 -0.24
C GLY A 311 -12.75 -3.38 -1.23
N ASP A 312 -13.64 -2.54 -0.69
CA ASP A 312 -14.47 -1.64 -1.48
C ASP A 312 -13.56 -0.66 -2.24
N GLN A 313 -13.69 -0.62 -3.56
CA GLN A 313 -12.88 0.27 -4.39
C GLN A 313 -13.37 1.71 -4.27
N PRO A 314 -12.47 2.72 -4.31
CA PRO A 314 -12.86 4.12 -4.23
C PRO A 314 -13.88 4.49 -5.31
N SER A 315 -14.98 5.10 -4.90
CA SER A 315 -16.02 5.59 -5.81
C SER A 315 -15.94 7.11 -5.90
N PHE A 316 -15.72 7.62 -7.11
CA PHE A 316 -15.68 9.05 -7.38
C PHE A 316 -16.16 9.34 -8.82
N LYS A 317 -16.64 10.56 -9.03
CA LYS A 317 -16.90 11.04 -10.39
C LYS A 317 -15.58 11.49 -11.02
N MET A 318 -15.36 11.13 -12.28
CA MET A 318 -14.24 11.67 -13.06
C MET A 318 -14.27 13.20 -13.01
N PRO A 319 -13.13 13.86 -12.73
CA PRO A 319 -13.10 15.30 -12.64
C PRO A 319 -13.28 15.96 -14.02
N ILE A 320 -13.97 17.10 -14.05
CA ILE A 320 -13.94 18.00 -15.19
C ILE A 320 -12.80 18.99 -14.94
N LEU A 321 -11.77 18.91 -15.78
CA LEU A 321 -10.60 19.79 -15.62
C LEU A 321 -10.94 21.21 -16.08
N PRO A 322 -10.42 22.25 -15.41
CA PRO A 322 -10.56 23.62 -15.86
C PRO A 322 -10.01 23.78 -17.29
N PRO A 323 -10.71 24.49 -18.19
CA PRO A 323 -10.24 24.67 -19.55
C PRO A 323 -8.94 25.48 -19.60
N SER A 324 -8.09 25.16 -20.55
CA SER A 324 -6.90 25.98 -20.87
C SER A 324 -7.34 27.35 -21.41
N SER A 325 -6.52 28.37 -21.20
CA SER A 325 -6.66 29.69 -21.80
C SER A 325 -5.77 29.86 -23.04
N ASP A 326 -5.88 30.99 -23.73
CA ASP A 326 -5.02 31.31 -24.86
C ASP A 326 -3.56 31.46 -24.43
N SER A 327 -3.29 31.83 -23.18
CA SER A 327 -1.95 31.94 -22.61
C SER A 327 -1.39 30.60 -22.07
N THR A 328 -2.19 29.52 -22.03
CA THR A 328 -1.72 28.24 -21.55
C THR A 328 -0.67 27.64 -22.50
N PRO A 329 0.54 27.28 -21.99
CA PRO A 329 1.57 26.68 -22.82
C PRO A 329 1.08 25.41 -23.53
N ARG A 330 1.47 25.27 -24.80
CA ARG A 330 1.15 24.05 -25.56
C ARG A 330 2.11 22.92 -25.16
N PRO A 331 1.63 21.69 -25.04
CA PRO A 331 2.50 20.55 -24.73
C PRO A 331 3.50 20.30 -25.86
N THR A 332 4.66 19.77 -25.49
CA THR A 332 5.70 19.32 -26.42
C THR A 332 5.84 17.80 -26.27
N PRO A 333 5.01 17.01 -26.97
CA PRO A 333 4.92 15.56 -26.75
C PRO A 333 6.20 14.82 -27.12
N PHE A 334 6.99 15.40 -28.06
CA PHE A 334 8.26 14.81 -28.47
C PHE A 334 9.34 15.90 -28.47
N ASP A 335 10.53 15.52 -28.03
CA ASP A 335 11.69 16.40 -28.17
C ASP A 335 12.01 16.61 -29.66
N LYS A 336 12.23 17.85 -30.05
CA LYS A 336 12.75 18.10 -31.39
C LYS A 336 14.15 17.48 -31.50
N LYS A 337 14.34 16.62 -32.48
CA LYS A 337 15.66 16.08 -32.84
C LYS A 337 16.60 17.15 -33.31
#